data_2c54c0ad7ecc062860542b045e4c7375
#
_entry.id   2c54c0ad7ecc062860542b045e4c7375
#
_cell.length_a   1.000
_cell.length_b   1.000
_cell.length_c   1.000
_cell.angle_alpha   90.00
_cell.angle_beta   90.00
_cell.angle_gamma   90.00
#
_symmetry.space_group_name_H-M   'P 1'
#
loop_
_entity.id
_entity.type
_entity.pdbx_description
1 polymer ?
#
loop_
_entity_poly.entity_id
_entity_poly.type
_entity_poly.pdbx_seq_one_letter_code
_entity_poly.pdbx_strand_id
1 'polypeptide(L)'
;MEEKIINVNYLARVEGRGALNIRFTKDGKVEDLQFRINESPRFFESFLIGRKYNEVMELVSRICGICPVAHQITALRAIENALGIEPSQQTRDLRKLLAISAHIQSNVLSMYFLSLPDLMGYESIIAMTKDHLEIVKRGLKLKKLGNDITDLIGGRAVHPVTAVVNGFTDIPSKNKMEIIRKRLVDAKQDAFKTVDLF
;
A
#
# COMPACT_ATOMS: atom_id res chain seq x y z
N MET A 1 -38.02 -12.36 16.11
CA MET A 1 -36.59 -12.68 16.39
C MET A 1 -36.09 -11.67 17.43
N GLU A 2 -35.14 -12.03 18.23
CA GLU A 2 -34.49 -11.09 19.14
C GLU A 2 -33.65 -10.07 18.37
N GLU A 3 -33.42 -8.90 18.95
CA GLU A 3 -32.54 -7.87 18.42
C GLU A 3 -31.13 -8.43 18.36
N LYS A 4 -30.49 -8.44 17.17
CA LYS A 4 -29.18 -9.02 16.97
C LYS A 4 -28.14 -7.91 16.89
N ILE A 5 -27.11 -8.01 17.75
CA ILE A 5 -25.95 -7.10 17.74
C ILE A 5 -24.70 -7.91 17.37
N ILE A 6 -23.95 -7.44 16.39
CA ILE A 6 -22.61 -7.96 16.03
C ILE A 6 -21.59 -6.92 16.41
N ASN A 7 -20.65 -7.30 17.28
CA ASN A 7 -19.53 -6.49 17.68
C ASN A 7 -18.22 -7.14 17.23
N VAL A 8 -17.51 -6.49 16.33
CA VAL A 8 -16.16 -6.88 15.90
C VAL A 8 -15.20 -5.83 16.46
N ASN A 9 -14.52 -6.14 17.55
CA ASN A 9 -13.61 -5.21 18.22
C ASN A 9 -12.32 -4.98 17.44
N TYR A 10 -11.92 -5.94 16.61
CA TYR A 10 -10.76 -5.87 15.73
C TYR A 10 -11.11 -6.45 14.38
N LEU A 11 -10.99 -5.63 13.34
CA LEU A 11 -11.07 -6.11 11.97
C LEU A 11 -9.74 -6.74 11.58
N ALA A 12 -9.80 -8.00 11.14
CA ALA A 12 -8.64 -8.69 10.58
C ALA A 12 -8.42 -8.31 9.11
N ARG A 13 -7.20 -8.50 8.63
CA ARG A 13 -6.79 -8.32 7.22
C ARG A 13 -6.97 -6.90 6.68
N VAL A 14 -7.04 -5.91 7.55
CA VAL A 14 -6.98 -4.48 7.20
C VAL A 14 -5.70 -3.87 7.77
N GLU A 15 -5.19 -2.85 7.11
CA GLU A 15 -4.11 -2.04 7.66
C GLU A 15 -4.72 -1.03 8.63
N GLY A 16 -4.08 -0.90 9.81
CA GLY A 16 -4.58 -0.05 10.88
C GLY A 16 -5.52 -0.77 11.84
N ARG A 17 -6.18 -0.02 12.71
CA ARG A 17 -7.09 -0.54 13.73
C ARG A 17 -8.51 -0.05 13.50
N GLY A 18 -9.39 -0.99 13.20
CA GLY A 18 -10.81 -0.72 13.04
C GLY A 18 -11.66 -1.66 13.89
N ALA A 19 -12.83 -1.18 14.29
CA ALA A 19 -13.88 -1.94 14.93
C ALA A 19 -15.19 -1.71 14.20
N LEU A 20 -16.07 -2.71 14.21
CA LEU A 20 -17.37 -2.65 13.57
C LEU A 20 -18.45 -3.06 14.55
N ASN A 21 -19.47 -2.22 14.71
CA ASN A 21 -20.68 -2.56 15.45
C ASN A 21 -21.87 -2.49 14.49
N ILE A 22 -22.64 -3.56 14.42
CA ILE A 22 -23.84 -3.63 13.59
C ILE A 22 -25.02 -4.02 14.47
N ARG A 23 -26.10 -3.25 14.40
CA ARG A 23 -27.38 -3.55 15.04
C ARG A 23 -28.42 -3.87 13.97
N PHE A 24 -29.14 -4.94 14.20
CA PHE A 24 -30.22 -5.39 13.32
C PHE A 24 -31.57 -5.24 13.98
N THR A 25 -32.52 -4.83 13.19
CA THR A 25 -33.95 -4.88 13.58
C THR A 25 -34.44 -6.32 13.70
N LYS A 26 -35.62 -6.52 14.31
CA LYS A 26 -36.26 -7.86 14.46
C LYS A 26 -36.56 -8.55 13.14
N ASP A 27 -36.73 -7.79 12.05
CA ASP A 27 -36.97 -8.30 10.70
C ASP A 27 -35.64 -8.52 9.90
N GLY A 28 -34.48 -8.36 10.56
CA GLY A 28 -33.17 -8.68 10.01
C GLY A 28 -32.52 -7.59 9.15
N LYS A 29 -33.07 -6.38 9.13
CA LYS A 29 -32.45 -5.22 8.44
C LYS A 29 -31.42 -4.56 9.32
N VAL A 30 -30.43 -3.97 8.71
CA VAL A 30 -29.44 -3.15 9.43
C VAL A 30 -30.12 -1.87 9.92
N GLU A 31 -30.20 -1.68 11.23
CA GLU A 31 -30.71 -0.48 11.88
C GLU A 31 -29.64 0.55 12.11
N ASP A 32 -28.45 0.13 12.57
CA ASP A 32 -27.31 0.99 12.84
C ASP A 32 -26.02 0.28 12.47
N LEU A 33 -25.07 1.02 11.91
CA LEU A 33 -23.75 0.55 11.56
C LEU A 33 -22.73 1.59 11.94
N GLN A 34 -21.83 1.23 12.85
CA GLN A 34 -20.73 2.08 13.30
C GLN A 34 -19.41 1.44 12.94
N PHE A 35 -18.68 2.07 12.01
CA PHE A 35 -17.29 1.75 11.75
C PHE A 35 -16.41 2.72 12.53
N ARG A 36 -15.64 2.19 13.48
CA ARG A 36 -14.78 2.98 14.35
C ARG A 36 -13.31 2.77 13.95
N ILE A 37 -12.64 3.86 13.63
CA ILE A 37 -11.20 3.88 13.37
C ILE A 37 -10.50 4.25 14.68
N ASN A 38 -9.68 3.33 15.20
CA ASN A 38 -8.96 3.48 16.47
C ASN A 38 -7.51 3.98 16.26
N GLU A 39 -7.28 4.72 15.17
CA GLU A 39 -6.02 5.39 14.87
C GLU A 39 -6.05 6.83 15.39
N SER A 40 -4.87 7.39 15.63
CA SER A 40 -4.74 8.76 16.15
C SER A 40 -4.15 9.69 15.09
N PRO A 41 -4.90 10.12 14.05
CA PRO A 41 -4.37 10.97 12.98
C PRO A 41 -3.83 12.30 13.51
N ARG A 42 -4.44 12.88 14.53
CA ARG A 42 -3.99 14.13 15.18
C ARG A 42 -2.61 13.99 15.82
N PHE A 43 -2.23 12.80 16.26
CA PHE A 43 -0.90 12.53 16.77
C PHE A 43 0.17 12.73 15.68
N PHE A 44 -0.09 12.22 14.47
CA PHE A 44 0.81 12.42 13.33
C PHE A 44 0.80 13.89 12.85
N GLU A 45 -0.35 14.54 12.85
CA GLU A 45 -0.45 15.98 12.55
C GLU A 45 0.44 16.80 13.49
N SER A 46 0.48 16.47 14.78
CA SER A 46 1.28 17.20 15.76
C SER A 46 2.79 17.13 15.49
N PHE A 47 3.29 16.06 14.87
CA PHE A 47 4.70 15.96 14.48
C PHE A 47 5.09 16.91 13.36
N LEU A 48 4.13 17.39 12.58
CA LEU A 48 4.39 18.28 11.45
C LEU A 48 4.39 19.76 11.85
N ILE A 49 3.81 20.09 13.01
CA ILE A 49 3.74 21.48 13.49
C ILE A 49 5.15 21.98 13.77
N GLY A 50 5.51 23.12 13.17
CA GLY A 50 6.82 23.75 13.32
C GLY A 50 7.95 23.10 12.49
N ARG A 51 7.67 22.06 11.70
CA ARG A 51 8.65 21.44 10.81
C ARG A 51 8.81 22.23 9.53
N LYS A 52 10.02 22.19 8.98
CA LYS A 52 10.27 22.70 7.64
C LYS A 52 9.64 21.80 6.60
N TYR A 53 9.14 22.37 5.51
CA TYR A 53 8.43 21.62 4.47
C TYR A 53 9.25 20.45 3.89
N ASN A 54 10.58 20.54 3.84
CA ASN A 54 11.46 19.49 3.34
C ASN A 54 11.65 18.32 4.32
N GLU A 55 11.32 18.48 5.61
CA GLU A 55 11.38 17.40 6.60
C GLU A 55 10.09 16.55 6.58
N VAL A 56 8.99 17.11 6.06
CA VAL A 56 7.66 16.49 6.11
C VAL A 56 7.66 15.14 5.40
N MET A 57 8.36 15.00 4.27
CA MET A 57 8.35 13.77 3.46
C MET A 57 8.87 12.57 4.23
N GLU A 58 9.93 12.74 4.99
CA GLU A 58 10.50 11.67 5.81
C GLU A 58 9.58 11.28 6.97
N LEU A 59 8.98 12.26 7.62
CA LEU A 59 8.06 12.03 8.75
C LEU A 59 6.81 11.29 8.30
N VAL A 60 6.12 11.78 7.24
CA VAL A 60 4.86 11.16 6.80
C VAL A 60 5.05 9.76 6.22
N SER A 61 6.21 9.47 5.64
CA SER A 61 6.51 8.12 5.16
C SER A 61 6.56 7.10 6.30
N ARG A 62 6.87 7.54 7.53
CA ARG A 62 6.95 6.67 8.71
C ARG A 62 5.60 6.36 9.36
N ILE A 63 4.52 6.99 8.90
CA ILE A 63 3.16 6.69 9.37
C ILE A 63 2.81 5.22 9.11
N CYS A 64 3.23 4.68 7.94
CA CYS A 64 2.89 3.33 7.52
C CYS A 64 4.05 2.69 6.76
N GLY A 65 4.36 1.42 7.07
CA GLY A 65 5.39 0.64 6.37
C GLY A 65 4.90 0.03 5.05
N ILE A 66 3.58 -0.06 4.82
CA ILE A 66 2.97 -0.65 3.62
C ILE A 66 2.64 0.43 2.59
N CYS A 67 2.15 1.59 3.04
CA CYS A 67 1.69 2.68 2.17
C CYS A 67 2.51 3.99 2.27
N PRO A 68 3.83 3.97 2.54
CA PRO A 68 4.63 5.19 2.71
C PRO A 68 4.62 6.10 1.48
N VAL A 69 4.57 5.52 0.29
CA VAL A 69 4.51 6.26 -0.98
C VAL A 69 3.25 7.12 -1.08
N ALA A 70 2.09 6.60 -0.65
CA ALA A 70 0.84 7.34 -0.67
C ALA A 70 0.93 8.57 0.24
N HIS A 71 1.44 8.40 1.46
CA HIS A 71 1.64 9.52 2.40
C HIS A 71 2.59 10.57 1.83
N GLN A 72 3.73 10.15 1.25
CA GLN A 72 4.69 11.08 0.65
C GLN A 72 4.11 11.86 -0.52
N ILE A 73 3.49 11.18 -1.49
CA ILE A 73 2.94 11.84 -2.68
C ILE A 73 1.82 12.81 -2.30
N THR A 74 1.00 12.46 -1.31
CA THR A 74 -0.07 13.34 -0.80
C THR A 74 0.54 14.60 -0.17
N ALA A 75 1.54 14.45 0.68
CA ALA A 75 2.20 15.59 1.32
C ALA A 75 2.97 16.46 0.30
N LEU A 76 3.65 15.86 -0.69
CA LEU A 76 4.30 16.59 -1.77
C LEU A 76 3.30 17.46 -2.52
N ARG A 77 2.15 16.91 -2.92
CA ARG A 77 1.09 17.66 -3.60
C ARG A 77 0.53 18.80 -2.76
N ALA A 78 0.30 18.53 -1.46
CA ALA A 78 -0.21 19.56 -0.56
C ALA A 78 0.76 20.75 -0.43
N ILE A 79 2.06 20.46 -0.28
CA ILE A 79 3.10 21.49 -0.18
C ILE A 79 3.27 22.24 -1.50
N GLU A 80 3.30 21.52 -2.62
CA GLU A 80 3.43 22.13 -3.96
C GLU A 80 2.25 23.05 -4.27
N ASN A 81 1.02 22.61 -3.96
CA ASN A 81 -0.16 23.45 -4.09
C ASN A 81 -0.08 24.72 -3.22
N ALA A 82 0.36 24.58 -1.97
CA ALA A 82 0.50 25.71 -1.05
C ALA A 82 1.57 26.72 -1.51
N LEU A 83 2.61 26.25 -2.20
CA LEU A 83 3.71 27.06 -2.72
C LEU A 83 3.50 27.53 -4.16
N GLY A 84 2.43 27.13 -4.84
CA GLY A 84 2.18 27.42 -6.25
C GLY A 84 3.20 26.78 -7.19
N ILE A 85 3.75 25.61 -6.82
CA ILE A 85 4.76 24.89 -7.60
C ILE A 85 4.08 23.86 -8.51
N GLU A 86 4.37 23.92 -9.81
CA GLU A 86 3.95 22.95 -10.82
C GLU A 86 5.13 22.06 -11.21
N PRO A 87 5.16 20.79 -10.75
CA PRO A 87 6.23 19.85 -11.10
C PRO A 87 6.26 19.54 -12.61
N SER A 88 7.46 19.25 -13.13
CA SER A 88 7.65 18.86 -14.53
C SER A 88 6.88 17.57 -14.86
N GLN A 89 6.60 17.35 -16.17
CA GLN A 89 5.96 16.12 -16.63
C GLN A 89 6.76 14.87 -16.20
N GLN A 90 8.07 14.91 -16.31
CA GLN A 90 8.95 13.83 -15.86
C GLN A 90 8.76 13.51 -14.36
N THR A 91 8.70 14.54 -13.53
CA THR A 91 8.44 14.37 -12.08
C THR A 91 7.10 13.71 -11.82
N ARG A 92 6.05 14.17 -12.53
CA ARG A 92 4.70 13.57 -12.41
C ARG A 92 4.69 12.10 -12.84
N ASP A 93 5.37 11.76 -13.94
CA ASP A 93 5.43 10.38 -14.45
C ASP A 93 6.22 9.46 -13.51
N LEU A 94 7.35 9.90 -12.98
CA LEU A 94 8.11 9.13 -11.98
C LEU A 94 7.32 8.91 -10.68
N ARG A 95 6.60 9.92 -10.21
CA ARG A 95 5.72 9.76 -9.04
C ARG A 95 4.57 8.80 -9.31
N LYS A 96 4.01 8.82 -10.52
CA LYS A 96 2.98 7.87 -10.93
C LYS A 96 3.53 6.44 -10.95
N LEU A 97 4.72 6.23 -11.50
CA LEU A 97 5.39 4.92 -11.48
C LEU A 97 5.68 4.46 -10.04
N LEU A 98 6.13 5.35 -9.17
CA LEU A 98 6.35 5.07 -7.76
C LEU A 98 5.04 4.66 -7.06
N ALA A 99 3.94 5.37 -7.32
CA ALA A 99 2.62 5.01 -6.78
C ALA A 99 2.14 3.64 -7.30
N ILE A 100 2.28 3.37 -8.60
CA ILE A 100 1.90 2.09 -9.21
C ILE A 100 2.74 0.94 -8.61
N SER A 101 4.04 1.14 -8.39
CA SER A 101 4.88 0.11 -7.76
C SER A 101 4.44 -0.22 -6.33
N ALA A 102 4.03 0.81 -5.57
CA ALA A 102 3.47 0.63 -4.24
C ALA A 102 2.13 -0.15 -4.29
N HIS A 103 1.28 0.09 -5.28
CA HIS A 103 0.06 -0.69 -5.48
C HIS A 103 0.38 -2.15 -5.82
N ILE A 104 1.34 -2.43 -6.72
CA ILE A 104 1.73 -3.81 -7.04
C ILE A 104 2.16 -4.54 -5.77
N GLN A 105 3.10 -3.97 -5.00
CA GLN A 105 3.59 -4.64 -3.79
C GLN A 105 2.52 -4.80 -2.70
N SER A 106 1.63 -3.82 -2.53
CA SER A 106 0.57 -3.83 -1.52
C SER A 106 -0.53 -4.84 -1.89
N ASN A 107 -1.00 -4.83 -3.13
CA ASN A 107 -2.02 -5.77 -3.59
C ASN A 107 -1.51 -7.21 -3.53
N VAL A 108 -0.29 -7.47 -3.98
CA VAL A 108 0.32 -8.81 -3.88
C VAL A 108 0.46 -9.24 -2.42
N LEU A 109 0.85 -8.33 -1.52
CA LEU A 109 0.92 -8.62 -0.09
C LEU A 109 -0.47 -9.01 0.44
N SER A 110 -1.50 -8.23 0.15
CA SER A 110 -2.87 -8.49 0.59
C SER A 110 -3.40 -9.81 0.04
N MET A 111 -3.29 -10.01 -1.27
CA MET A 111 -3.82 -11.21 -1.94
C MET A 111 -3.12 -12.47 -1.47
N TYR A 112 -1.80 -12.57 -1.64
CA TYR A 112 -1.06 -13.82 -1.41
C TYR A 112 -0.74 -14.10 0.05
N PHE A 113 -0.47 -13.06 0.85
CA PHE A 113 0.06 -13.26 2.21
C PHE A 113 -0.98 -13.08 3.30
N LEU A 114 -2.07 -12.36 3.01
CA LEU A 114 -3.13 -12.13 3.98
C LEU A 114 -4.39 -12.93 3.63
N SER A 115 -4.90 -12.84 2.40
CA SER A 115 -6.21 -13.39 2.03
C SER A 115 -6.13 -14.83 1.56
N LEU A 116 -5.15 -15.18 0.73
CA LEU A 116 -5.08 -16.51 0.12
C LEU A 116 -4.97 -17.67 1.12
N PRO A 117 -4.14 -17.58 2.19
CA PRO A 117 -4.11 -18.63 3.20
C PRO A 117 -5.49 -18.91 3.80
N ASP A 118 -6.22 -17.87 4.18
CA ASP A 118 -7.57 -18.01 4.75
C ASP A 118 -8.55 -18.66 3.76
N LEU A 119 -8.52 -18.24 2.49
CA LEU A 119 -9.38 -18.79 1.43
C LEU A 119 -9.10 -20.26 1.14
N MET A 120 -7.85 -20.68 1.30
CA MET A 120 -7.43 -22.07 1.05
C MET A 120 -7.37 -22.92 2.33
N GLY A 121 -7.75 -22.39 3.49
CA GLY A 121 -7.80 -23.11 4.77
C GLY A 121 -6.43 -23.35 5.41
N TYR A 122 -5.45 -22.48 5.16
CA TYR A 122 -4.10 -22.54 5.75
C TYR A 122 -3.91 -21.45 6.80
N GLU A 123 -3.13 -21.76 7.82
CA GLU A 123 -2.78 -20.79 8.88
C GLU A 123 -1.92 -19.63 8.37
N SER A 124 -1.10 -19.88 7.33
CA SER A 124 -0.19 -18.89 6.77
C SER A 124 0.29 -19.28 5.37
N ILE A 125 0.85 -18.29 4.65
CA ILE A 125 1.51 -18.54 3.35
C ILE A 125 2.67 -19.54 3.48
N ILE A 126 3.34 -19.61 4.64
CA ILE A 126 4.43 -20.56 4.89
C ILE A 126 3.87 -21.99 4.95
N ALA A 127 2.74 -22.19 5.62
CA ALA A 127 2.08 -23.49 5.67
C ALA A 127 1.68 -24.00 4.27
N MET A 128 1.30 -23.10 3.36
CA MET A 128 0.96 -23.42 1.97
C MET A 128 2.13 -23.93 1.14
N THR A 129 3.39 -23.72 1.56
CA THR A 129 4.56 -24.11 0.75
C THR A 129 4.64 -25.61 0.51
N LYS A 130 4.06 -26.44 1.39
CA LYS A 130 4.05 -27.91 1.25
C LYS A 130 3.26 -28.37 0.03
N ASP A 131 2.10 -27.74 -0.21
CA ASP A 131 1.13 -28.19 -1.21
C ASP A 131 1.04 -27.26 -2.42
N HIS A 132 1.39 -25.96 -2.24
CA HIS A 132 1.18 -24.90 -3.22
C HIS A 132 2.44 -24.04 -3.46
N LEU A 133 3.61 -24.69 -3.52
CA LEU A 133 4.90 -23.98 -3.63
C LEU A 133 4.99 -23.01 -4.81
N GLU A 134 4.43 -23.37 -5.98
CA GLU A 134 4.49 -22.53 -7.17
C GLU A 134 3.61 -21.27 -7.04
N ILE A 135 2.49 -21.36 -6.33
CA ILE A 135 1.65 -20.21 -6.01
C ILE A 135 2.41 -19.25 -5.08
N VAL A 136 3.04 -19.80 -4.04
CA VAL A 136 3.84 -19.02 -3.09
C VAL A 136 5.02 -18.33 -3.78
N LYS A 137 5.76 -19.04 -4.63
CA LYS A 137 6.88 -18.47 -5.43
C LYS A 137 6.41 -17.33 -6.33
N ARG A 138 5.25 -17.47 -6.98
CA ARG A 138 4.65 -16.42 -7.81
C ARG A 138 4.36 -15.17 -7.00
N GLY A 139 3.72 -15.30 -5.83
CA GLY A 139 3.48 -14.18 -4.92
C GLY A 139 4.76 -13.47 -4.50
N LEU A 140 5.78 -14.22 -4.09
CA LEU A 140 7.10 -13.69 -3.73
C LEU A 140 7.77 -12.95 -4.90
N LYS A 141 7.72 -13.51 -6.11
CA LYS A 141 8.30 -12.91 -7.32
C LYS A 141 7.62 -11.57 -7.67
N LEU A 142 6.29 -11.53 -7.65
CA LEU A 142 5.52 -10.31 -7.91
C LEU A 142 5.74 -9.25 -6.83
N LYS A 143 5.74 -9.65 -5.55
CA LYS A 143 6.05 -8.74 -4.42
C LYS A 143 7.45 -8.15 -4.55
N LYS A 144 8.44 -9.00 -4.87
CA LYS A 144 9.81 -8.54 -5.10
C LYS A 144 9.92 -7.57 -6.25
N LEU A 145 9.23 -7.80 -7.36
CA LEU A 145 9.21 -6.89 -8.50
C LEU A 145 8.69 -5.50 -8.11
N GLY A 146 7.56 -5.43 -7.38
CA GLY A 146 7.03 -4.17 -6.87
C GLY A 146 8.03 -3.45 -5.96
N ASN A 147 8.69 -4.17 -5.05
CA ASN A 147 9.74 -3.64 -4.19
C ASN A 147 10.92 -3.08 -5.00
N ASP A 148 11.39 -3.82 -6.00
CA ASP A 148 12.55 -3.43 -6.82
C ASP A 148 12.27 -2.17 -7.66
N ILE A 149 11.02 -1.98 -8.12
CA ILE A 149 10.60 -0.75 -8.80
C ILE A 149 10.59 0.43 -7.81
N THR A 150 10.01 0.20 -6.62
CA THR A 150 10.00 1.23 -5.57
C THR A 150 11.40 1.61 -5.15
N ASP A 151 12.30 0.65 -4.98
CA ASP A 151 13.70 0.87 -4.65
C ASP A 151 14.43 1.67 -5.74
N LEU A 152 14.24 1.28 -7.00
CA LEU A 152 14.85 1.96 -8.14
C LEU A 152 14.47 3.44 -8.25
N ILE A 153 13.18 3.77 -8.04
CA ILE A 153 12.68 5.14 -8.20
C ILE A 153 12.78 5.91 -6.88
N GLY A 154 12.48 5.25 -5.78
CA GLY A 154 12.36 5.84 -4.46
C GLY A 154 13.63 5.77 -3.60
N GLY A 155 14.67 5.07 -4.07
CA GLY A 155 15.92 4.86 -3.33
C GLY A 155 15.84 3.81 -2.21
N ARG A 156 14.64 3.38 -1.85
CA ARG A 156 14.36 2.29 -0.91
C ARG A 156 13.00 1.66 -1.22
N ALA A 157 12.88 0.34 -1.01
CA ALA A 157 11.62 -0.38 -1.18
C ALA A 157 10.56 0.01 -0.14
N VAL A 158 11.00 0.41 1.07
CA VAL A 158 10.14 0.87 2.18
C VAL A 158 10.63 2.24 2.64
N HIS A 159 9.72 3.17 2.87
CA HIS A 159 10.01 4.57 3.21
C HIS A 159 10.94 5.25 2.19
N PRO A 160 10.52 5.45 0.93
CA PRO A 160 11.33 6.08 -0.11
C PRO A 160 11.87 7.44 0.32
N VAL A 161 12.99 7.85 -0.27
CA VAL A 161 13.70 9.08 0.14
C VAL A 161 14.02 10.02 -1.01
N THR A 162 13.84 9.60 -2.25
CA THR A 162 14.25 10.39 -3.43
C THR A 162 13.24 11.43 -3.87
N ALA A 163 11.92 11.20 -3.60
CA ALA A 163 10.88 12.13 -3.99
C ALA A 163 10.89 13.37 -3.07
N VAL A 164 11.08 14.54 -3.65
CA VAL A 164 11.15 15.84 -2.97
C VAL A 164 10.21 16.85 -3.64
N VAL A 165 9.99 17.99 -3.00
CA VAL A 165 9.22 19.10 -3.59
C VAL A 165 9.81 19.47 -4.95
N ASN A 166 8.96 19.56 -5.95
CA ASN A 166 9.28 19.85 -7.36
C ASN A 166 10.13 18.80 -8.09
N GLY A 167 10.48 17.65 -7.50
CA GLY A 167 11.34 16.69 -8.21
C GLY A 167 11.70 15.43 -7.46
N PHE A 168 12.89 14.97 -7.79
CA PHE A 168 13.58 13.84 -7.18
C PHE A 168 15.06 14.19 -6.94
N THR A 169 15.64 13.68 -5.87
CA THR A 169 17.07 13.85 -5.58
C THR A 169 17.95 12.95 -6.45
N ASP A 170 17.39 11.84 -6.94
CA ASP A 170 18.04 10.93 -7.88
C ASP A 170 17.04 10.43 -8.91
N ILE A 171 17.47 10.28 -10.15
CA ILE A 171 16.65 9.80 -11.27
C ILE A 171 17.30 8.53 -11.84
N PRO A 172 16.55 7.42 -11.94
CA PRO A 172 17.08 6.18 -12.46
C PRO A 172 17.59 6.32 -13.90
N SER A 173 18.73 5.68 -14.20
CA SER A 173 19.26 5.65 -15.56
C SER A 173 18.33 4.88 -16.51
N LYS A 174 18.37 5.23 -17.80
CA LYS A 174 17.57 4.55 -18.84
C LYS A 174 17.82 3.06 -18.88
N ASN A 175 19.05 2.61 -18.67
CA ASN A 175 19.40 1.18 -18.64
C ASN A 175 18.70 0.44 -17.50
N LYS A 176 18.73 1.01 -16.28
CA LYS A 176 18.03 0.42 -15.13
C LYS A 176 16.51 0.38 -15.35
N MET A 177 15.94 1.42 -15.93
CA MET A 177 14.51 1.46 -16.30
C MET A 177 14.15 0.39 -17.32
N GLU A 178 15.00 0.16 -18.34
CA GLU A 178 14.77 -0.86 -19.35
C GLU A 178 14.84 -2.29 -18.76
N ILE A 179 15.74 -2.55 -17.83
CA ILE A 179 15.80 -3.82 -17.10
C ILE A 179 14.47 -4.09 -16.37
N ILE A 180 13.96 -3.09 -15.66
CA ILE A 180 12.67 -3.21 -14.95
C ILE A 180 11.51 -3.39 -15.94
N ARG A 181 11.51 -2.68 -17.06
CA ARG A 181 10.51 -2.81 -18.12
C ARG A 181 10.42 -4.25 -18.64
N LYS A 182 11.55 -4.89 -18.93
CA LYS A 182 11.60 -6.29 -19.36
C LYS A 182 11.01 -7.21 -18.30
N ARG A 183 11.41 -7.05 -17.05
CA ARG A 183 10.88 -7.85 -15.93
C ARG A 183 9.37 -7.68 -15.73
N LEU A 184 8.82 -6.48 -15.96
CA LEU A 184 7.36 -6.24 -15.93
C LEU A 184 6.66 -6.99 -17.06
N VAL A 185 7.23 -6.99 -18.27
CA VAL A 185 6.68 -7.77 -19.39
C VAL A 185 6.65 -9.27 -19.07
N ASP A 186 7.76 -9.79 -18.53
CA ASP A 186 7.87 -11.21 -18.14
C ASP A 186 6.90 -11.58 -17.02
N ALA A 187 6.61 -10.64 -16.11
CA ALA A 187 5.70 -10.86 -14.99
C ALA A 187 4.21 -10.79 -15.37
N LYS A 188 3.87 -10.35 -16.59
CA LYS A 188 2.48 -10.18 -17.03
C LYS A 188 1.67 -11.47 -16.94
N GLN A 189 2.26 -12.61 -17.30
CA GLN A 189 1.58 -13.90 -17.23
C GLN A 189 1.34 -14.33 -15.76
N ASP A 190 2.28 -14.01 -14.85
CA ASP A 190 2.10 -14.26 -13.44
C ASP A 190 0.97 -13.41 -12.85
N ALA A 191 0.79 -12.19 -13.35
CA ALA A 191 -0.32 -11.32 -12.95
C ALA A 191 -1.67 -11.88 -13.44
N PHE A 192 -1.78 -12.36 -14.68
CA PHE A 192 -3.00 -13.02 -15.15
C PHE A 192 -3.34 -14.27 -14.35
N LYS A 193 -2.36 -15.15 -14.11
CA LYS A 193 -2.55 -16.33 -13.25
C LYS A 193 -2.95 -15.95 -11.81
N THR A 194 -2.66 -14.73 -11.39
CA THR A 194 -3.12 -14.23 -10.09
C THR A 194 -4.60 -13.88 -10.14
N VAL A 195 -5.06 -13.24 -11.21
CA VAL A 195 -6.50 -12.94 -11.39
C VAL A 195 -7.32 -14.23 -11.49
N ASP A 196 -6.80 -15.25 -12.18
CA ASP A 196 -7.48 -16.55 -12.31
C ASP A 196 -7.54 -17.35 -10.99
N LEU A 197 -6.73 -16.97 -9.99
CA LEU A 197 -6.66 -17.65 -8.70
C LEU A 197 -7.73 -17.14 -7.72
N PHE A 198 -8.20 -15.89 -7.89
CA PHE A 198 -9.16 -15.22 -7.02
C PHE A 198 -10.51 -15.00 -7.69
#